data_6b74d2d8de7e743d7011673b6bff4037
#
_entry.id   6b74d2d8de7e743d7011673b6bff4037
#
_cell.length_a   1.000
_cell.length_b   1.000
_cell.length_c   1.000
_cell.angle_alpha   90.00
_cell.angle_beta   90.00
_cell.angle_gamma   90.00
#
_symmetry.space_group_name_H-M   'P 1'
#
loop_
_entity.id
_entity.type
_entity.pdbx_description
1 polymer ?
#
loop_
_entity_poly.entity_id
_entity_poly.type
_entity_poly.pdbx_seq_one_letter_code
_entity_poly.pdbx_strand_id
1 'polypeptide(L)'
;MFEIDIIEKTNKDDEVGCEVVYAESEAFMLGFQRPDSDGARIVFGINGRSPREIAGLFATILKQMDEFCENHPAVGDLYNAYKMQKFTEQLEAFIEEKEQPREE
;
A
#
# COMPACT_ATOMS: atom_id res chain seq x y z
N MET A 1 19.56 -7.18 -6.89
CA MET A 1 18.72 -7.93 -5.95
C MET A 1 18.59 -7.15 -4.65
N PHE A 2 17.41 -7.16 -4.06
CA PHE A 2 17.15 -6.46 -2.81
C PHE A 2 17.13 -7.44 -1.65
N GLU A 3 17.70 -7.04 -0.54
CA GLU A 3 17.62 -7.77 0.71
C GLU A 3 16.63 -7.06 1.63
N ILE A 4 15.64 -7.79 2.12
CA ILE A 4 14.58 -7.27 2.98
C ILE A 4 14.64 -7.98 4.32
N ASP A 5 14.81 -7.20 5.39
CA ASP A 5 14.90 -7.72 6.74
C ASP A 5 13.99 -6.90 7.65
N ILE A 6 12.99 -7.55 8.25
CA ILE A 6 12.03 -6.92 9.15
C ILE A 6 12.22 -7.50 10.53
N ILE A 7 12.56 -6.62 11.49
CA ILE A 7 12.89 -6.98 12.85
C ILE A 7 11.85 -6.37 13.79
N GLU A 8 11.24 -7.21 14.61
CA GLU A 8 10.33 -6.75 15.65
C GLU A 8 11.13 -6.47 16.93
N LYS A 9 11.00 -5.26 17.45
CA LYS A 9 11.62 -4.86 18.72
C LYS A 9 10.56 -4.83 19.81
N THR A 10 10.85 -5.51 20.93
CA THR A 10 9.90 -5.60 22.04
C THR A 10 9.84 -4.33 22.87
N ASN A 11 10.92 -3.51 22.83
CA ASN A 11 10.92 -2.16 23.41
C ASN A 11 11.88 -1.28 22.63
N LYS A 12 11.83 0.04 22.90
CA LYS A 12 12.61 1.03 22.14
C LYS A 12 14.13 0.89 22.29
N ASP A 13 14.57 0.29 23.39
CA ASP A 13 15.99 0.14 23.70
C ASP A 13 16.53 -1.23 23.34
N ASP A 14 15.68 -2.10 22.78
CA ASP A 14 16.07 -3.44 22.40
C ASP A 14 16.79 -3.40 21.04
N GLU A 15 18.11 -3.49 21.10
CA GLU A 15 18.94 -3.52 19.90
C GLU A 15 18.94 -4.88 19.21
N VAL A 16 18.52 -5.93 19.92
CA VAL A 16 18.50 -7.30 19.41
C VAL A 16 17.05 -7.73 19.23
N GLY A 17 16.39 -7.20 18.22
CA GLY A 17 15.02 -7.57 17.89
C GLY A 17 14.91 -9.00 17.35
N CYS A 18 13.69 -9.47 17.25
CA CYS A 18 13.38 -10.78 16.66
C CYS A 18 13.12 -10.61 15.18
N GLU A 19 13.81 -11.35 14.33
CA GLU A 19 13.59 -11.32 12.90
C GLU A 19 12.24 -11.96 12.56
N VAL A 20 11.37 -11.18 11.90
CA VAL A 20 10.02 -11.61 11.52
C VAL A 20 10.00 -12.06 10.07
N VAL A 21 10.65 -11.30 9.20
CA VAL A 21 10.71 -11.58 7.77
C VAL A 21 12.13 -11.34 7.29
N TYR A 22 12.65 -12.31 6.57
CA TYR A 22 13.85 -12.13 5.77
C TYR A 22 13.57 -12.63 4.36
N ALA A 23 13.90 -11.81 3.38
CA ALA A 23 13.69 -12.18 1.98
C ALA A 23 14.72 -11.52 1.07
N GLU A 24 15.05 -12.20 0.00
CA GLU A 24 15.79 -11.64 -1.12
C GLU A 24 14.84 -11.56 -2.31
N SER A 25 14.80 -10.43 -2.99
CA SER A 25 13.83 -10.20 -4.05
C SER A 25 14.37 -9.27 -5.13
N GLU A 26 13.90 -9.49 -6.35
CA GLU A 26 14.14 -8.57 -7.48
C GLU A 26 13.12 -7.44 -7.54
N ALA A 27 11.97 -7.62 -6.90
CA ALA A 27 10.93 -6.58 -6.82
C ALA A 27 10.17 -6.68 -5.51
N PHE A 28 9.88 -5.55 -4.90
CA PHE A 28 9.13 -5.52 -3.65
C PHE A 28 8.30 -4.24 -3.53
N MET A 29 7.25 -4.31 -2.73
CA MET A 29 6.50 -3.16 -2.27
C MET A 29 6.26 -3.30 -0.77
N LEU A 30 6.54 -2.25 0.00
CA LEU A 30 6.45 -2.24 1.44
C LEU A 30 5.75 -0.98 1.91
N GLY A 31 4.68 -1.15 2.68
CA GLY A 31 3.95 -0.04 3.29
C GLY A 31 4.12 -0.04 4.80
N PHE A 32 4.27 1.13 5.40
CA PHE A 32 4.41 1.24 6.84
C PHE A 32 3.93 2.60 7.34
N GLN A 33 3.56 2.62 8.61
CA GLN A 33 3.22 3.85 9.33
C GLN A 33 4.35 4.18 10.31
N ARG A 34 4.72 5.46 10.39
CA ARG A 34 5.71 5.91 11.36
C ARG A 34 5.04 6.13 12.72
N PRO A 35 5.72 5.79 13.84
CA PRO A 35 5.12 5.93 15.17
C PRO A 35 4.81 7.37 15.57
N ASP A 36 5.52 8.34 15.01
CA ASP A 36 5.40 9.77 15.33
C ASP A 36 4.72 10.58 14.22
N SER A 37 4.03 9.92 13.30
CA SER A 37 3.40 10.55 12.14
C SER A 37 2.07 9.87 11.84
N ASP A 38 1.08 10.67 11.44
CA ASP A 38 -0.21 10.17 10.97
C ASP A 38 -0.15 9.64 9.54
N GLY A 39 0.97 9.83 8.86
CA GLY A 39 1.13 9.42 7.47
C GLY A 39 1.68 8.02 7.31
N ALA A 40 1.26 7.38 6.24
CA ALA A 40 1.85 6.12 5.80
C ALA A 40 2.85 6.38 4.68
N ARG A 41 3.84 5.52 4.58
CA ARG A 41 4.83 5.59 3.51
C ARG A 41 4.89 4.26 2.78
N ILE A 42 5.00 4.33 1.46
CA ILE A 42 5.21 3.16 0.63
C ILE A 42 6.58 3.28 -0.01
N VAL A 43 7.35 2.21 0.10
CA VAL A 43 8.66 2.07 -0.53
C VAL A 43 8.58 0.87 -1.46
N PHE A 44 9.06 1.02 -2.67
CA PHE A 44 9.14 -0.12 -3.57
C PHE A 44 10.43 -0.04 -4.38
N GLY A 45 10.92 -1.22 -4.72
CA GLY A 45 12.09 -1.38 -5.57
C GLY A 45 11.75 -2.33 -6.71
N ILE A 46 12.18 -1.97 -7.90
CA ILE A 46 11.95 -2.75 -9.10
C ILE A 46 13.26 -2.82 -9.85
N ASN A 47 13.66 -4.02 -10.19
CA ASN A 47 14.97 -4.26 -10.78
C ASN A 47 14.83 -5.15 -12.01
N GLY A 48 14.83 -4.55 -13.18
CA GLY A 48 14.84 -5.27 -14.45
C GLY A 48 13.58 -6.08 -14.75
N ARG A 49 12.46 -5.82 -14.07
CA ARG A 49 11.23 -6.57 -14.27
C ARG A 49 10.37 -5.95 -15.38
N SER A 50 9.65 -6.81 -16.09
CA SER A 50 8.73 -6.38 -17.12
C SER A 50 7.49 -5.71 -16.51
N PRO A 51 6.78 -4.84 -17.26
CA PRO A 51 5.51 -4.27 -16.77
C PRO A 51 4.50 -5.34 -16.33
N ARG A 52 4.46 -6.47 -17.00
CA ARG A 52 3.56 -7.59 -16.64
C ARG A 52 3.89 -8.15 -15.26
N GLU A 53 5.17 -8.33 -14.94
CA GLU A 53 5.61 -8.84 -13.65
C GLU A 53 5.31 -7.84 -12.52
N ILE A 54 5.49 -6.55 -12.78
CA ILE A 54 5.19 -5.49 -11.83
C ILE A 54 3.68 -5.43 -11.55
N ALA A 55 2.86 -5.50 -12.59
CA ALA A 55 1.41 -5.54 -12.44
C ALA A 55 0.95 -6.77 -11.66
N GLY A 56 1.59 -7.91 -11.89
CA GLY A 56 1.34 -9.13 -11.13
C GLY A 56 1.64 -9.00 -9.65
N LEU A 57 2.72 -8.31 -9.30
CA LEU A 57 3.05 -8.00 -7.90
C LEU A 57 1.95 -7.15 -7.26
N PHE A 58 1.50 -6.11 -7.93
CA PHE A 58 0.42 -5.26 -7.42
C PHE A 58 -0.88 -6.05 -7.23
N ALA A 59 -1.23 -6.90 -8.18
CA ALA A 59 -2.43 -7.74 -8.09
C ALA A 59 -2.34 -8.70 -6.90
N THR A 60 -1.18 -9.28 -6.64
CA THR A 60 -0.95 -10.16 -5.50
C THR A 60 -1.13 -9.42 -4.17
N ILE A 61 -0.57 -8.22 -4.07
CA ILE A 61 -0.70 -7.39 -2.87
C ILE A 61 -2.17 -7.03 -2.62
N LEU A 62 -2.89 -6.64 -3.66
CA LEU A 62 -4.31 -6.32 -3.56
C LEU A 62 -5.13 -7.52 -3.07
N LYS A 63 -4.85 -8.71 -3.58
CA LYS A 63 -5.51 -9.94 -3.16
C LYS A 63 -5.27 -10.21 -1.67
N GLN A 64 -4.04 -10.05 -1.21
CA GLN A 64 -3.70 -10.25 0.21
C GLN A 64 -4.40 -9.23 1.10
N MET A 65 -4.52 -7.99 0.65
CA MET A 65 -5.28 -6.97 1.37
C MET A 65 -6.75 -7.34 1.50
N ASP A 66 -7.36 -7.83 0.42
CA ASP A 66 -8.76 -8.26 0.44
C ASP A 66 -8.98 -9.44 1.38
N GLU A 67 -8.09 -10.42 1.38
CA GLU A 67 -8.15 -11.57 2.29
C GLU A 67 -8.02 -11.14 3.75
N PHE A 68 -7.13 -10.19 4.04
CA PHE A 68 -7.00 -9.64 5.38
C PHE A 68 -8.28 -8.97 5.83
N CYS A 69 -8.93 -8.21 4.96
CA CYS A 69 -10.19 -7.52 5.24
C CYS A 69 -11.33 -8.50 5.51
N GLU A 70 -11.36 -9.63 4.82
CA GLU A 70 -12.36 -10.69 5.08
C GLU A 70 -12.24 -11.24 6.49
N ASN A 71 -11.03 -11.37 6.99
CA ASN A 71 -10.76 -11.88 8.34
C ASN A 71 -10.84 -10.80 9.42
N HIS A 72 -10.92 -9.53 9.05
CA HIS A 72 -10.93 -8.39 9.95
C HIS A 72 -12.03 -7.40 9.50
N PRO A 73 -13.32 -7.68 9.78
CA PRO A 73 -14.42 -6.90 9.22
C PRO A 73 -14.36 -5.39 9.52
N ALA A 74 -13.91 -5.00 10.71
CA ALA A 74 -13.79 -3.59 11.04
C ALA A 74 -12.80 -2.86 10.13
N VAL A 75 -11.68 -3.49 9.81
CA VAL A 75 -10.70 -2.96 8.86
C VAL A 75 -11.29 -2.91 7.45
N GLY A 76 -12.00 -3.97 7.06
CA GLY A 76 -12.63 -4.04 5.74
C GLY A 76 -13.65 -2.94 5.52
N ASP A 77 -14.49 -2.66 6.51
CA ASP A 77 -15.51 -1.62 6.45
C ASP A 77 -14.88 -0.23 6.28
N LEU A 78 -13.84 0.06 7.06
CA LEU A 78 -13.12 1.32 6.96
C LEU A 78 -12.39 1.45 5.63
N TYR A 79 -11.72 0.40 5.18
CA TYR A 79 -11.03 0.40 3.90
C TYR A 79 -11.99 0.63 2.74
N ASN A 80 -13.14 -0.02 2.76
CA ASN A 80 -14.18 0.19 1.74
C ASN A 80 -14.71 1.62 1.76
N ALA A 81 -14.86 2.22 2.95
CA ALA A 81 -15.28 3.61 3.07
C ALA A 81 -14.26 4.57 2.44
N TYR A 82 -12.98 4.36 2.68
CA TYR A 82 -11.91 5.15 2.04
C TYR A 82 -11.92 5.01 0.52
N LYS A 83 -12.09 3.81 0.01
CA LYS A 83 -12.18 3.58 -1.44
C LYS A 83 -13.37 4.31 -2.06
N MET A 84 -14.51 4.27 -1.40
CA MET A 84 -15.72 4.96 -1.87
C MET A 84 -15.56 6.47 -1.84
N GLN A 85 -14.97 7.01 -0.80
CA GLN A 85 -14.68 8.45 -0.70
C GLN A 85 -13.78 8.89 -1.86
N LYS A 86 -12.71 8.15 -2.11
CA LYS A 86 -11.78 8.46 -3.20
C LYS A 86 -12.46 8.41 -4.56
N PHE A 87 -13.29 7.41 -4.78
CA PHE A 87 -14.07 7.28 -6.00
C PHE A 87 -15.03 8.46 -6.18
N THR A 88 -15.72 8.86 -5.12
CA THR A 88 -16.65 9.99 -5.14
C THR A 88 -15.94 11.29 -5.50
N GLU A 89 -14.77 11.54 -4.91
CA GLU A 89 -13.95 12.72 -5.23
C GLU A 89 -13.53 12.75 -6.70
N GLN A 90 -13.12 11.61 -7.22
CA GLN A 90 -12.75 11.50 -8.64
C GLN A 90 -13.92 11.71 -9.57
N LEU A 91 -15.08 11.20 -9.22
CA LEU A 91 -16.31 11.38 -10.00
C LEU A 91 -16.76 12.85 -9.99
N GLU A 92 -16.71 13.51 -8.84
CA GLU A 92 -17.05 14.93 -8.73
C GLU A 92 -16.11 15.79 -9.56
N ALA A 93 -14.82 15.53 -9.52
CA ALA A 93 -13.83 16.22 -10.34
C ALA A 93 -14.09 16.03 -11.83
N PHE A 94 -14.46 14.82 -12.24
CA PHE A 94 -14.81 14.53 -13.62
C PHE A 94 -16.06 15.30 -14.07
N ILE A 95 -17.09 15.34 -13.23
CA ILE A 95 -18.33 16.07 -13.52
C ILE A 95 -18.06 17.57 -13.64
N GLU A 96 -17.29 18.15 -12.73
CA GLU A 96 -16.89 19.56 -12.78
C GLU A 96 -16.16 19.88 -14.08
N GLU A 97 -15.23 19.03 -14.49
CA GLU A 97 -14.51 19.21 -15.76
C GLU A 97 -15.45 19.22 -16.96
N LYS A 98 -16.46 18.36 -16.98
CA LYS A 98 -17.43 18.28 -18.05
C LYS A 98 -18.43 19.44 -18.07
N GLU A 99 -18.73 20.03 -16.91
CA GLU A 99 -19.64 21.15 -16.77
C GLU A 99 -18.99 22.50 -17.02
N GLN A 100 -17.66 22.59 -17.00
CA GLN A 100 -16.96 23.83 -17.30
C GLN A 100 -17.23 24.26 -18.73
N PRO A 101 -17.62 25.54 -18.93
CA PRO A 101 -17.78 26.04 -20.29
C PRO A 101 -16.44 26.02 -21.01
N ARG A 102 -16.41 25.41 -22.16
CA ARG A 102 -15.24 25.46 -23.02
C ARG A 102 -15.11 26.86 -23.60
N GLU A 103 -13.99 27.49 -23.37
CA GLU A 103 -13.62 28.69 -24.11
C GLU A 103 -13.26 28.28 -25.53
N GLU A 104 -14.05 28.71 -26.45
CA GLU A 104 -13.76 28.54 -27.88
C GLU A 104 -12.94 29.71 -28.39
#